data_1a607b56fd6510a209d8ad2f907f7a03
#
_entry.id   1a607b56fd6510a209d8ad2f907f7a03
#
_cell.length_a   1.000
_cell.length_b   1.000
_cell.length_c   1.000
_cell.angle_alpha   90.00
_cell.angle_beta   90.00
_cell.angle_gamma   90.00
#
_symmetry.space_group_name_H-M   'P 1'
#
loop_
_entity.id
_entity.type
_entity.pdbx_description
1 polymer ?
#
loop_
_entity_poly.entity_id
_entity_poly.type
_entity_poly.pdbx_seq_one_letter_code
_entity_poly.pdbx_strand_id
1 'polypeptide(L)'
;MGLWMLQNVRKEMNTDNKTYTFPELIAMAKEADGFPSIVNCNDNSFLAPKSMTDAVRYYCERTGQKIPQSMGEVMVVIYNSLAQSYKDTVAELEEMSGRKFTRIHVVGGGCQDMFLNQKIKTFTGKEVYAELCWKSYVKTTELPI
;
A
#
# COMPACT_ATOMS: atom_id res chain seq x y z
N MET A 1 -9.39 0.12 -3.66
CA MET A 1 -9.16 0.73 -2.34
C MET A 1 -7.80 1.42 -2.22
N GLY A 2 -6.79 0.83 -2.71
CA GLY A 2 -5.50 1.46 -2.97
C GLY A 2 -5.03 2.49 -1.96
N LEU A 3 -4.67 3.65 -2.47
CA LEU A 3 -4.14 4.76 -1.66
C LEU A 3 -5.17 5.43 -0.74
N TRP A 4 -6.45 5.09 -0.86
CA TRP A 4 -7.51 5.63 -0.02
C TRP A 4 -7.20 5.51 1.48
N MET A 5 -6.73 4.34 1.90
CA MET A 5 -6.39 4.11 3.31
C MET A 5 -5.24 5.00 3.76
N LEU A 6 -4.20 5.11 2.93
CA LEU A 6 -3.05 5.98 3.23
C LEU A 6 -3.44 7.45 3.31
N GLN A 7 -4.30 7.89 2.40
CA GLN A 7 -4.81 9.27 2.40
C GLN A 7 -5.62 9.58 3.65
N ASN A 8 -6.45 8.64 4.09
CA ASN A 8 -7.23 8.81 5.31
C ASN A 8 -6.35 8.87 6.56
N VAL A 9 -5.34 8.01 6.67
CA VAL A 9 -4.39 8.07 7.77
C VAL A 9 -3.66 9.41 7.79
N ARG A 10 -3.20 9.88 6.63
CA ARG A 10 -2.55 11.20 6.53
C ARG A 10 -3.49 12.31 7.00
N LYS A 11 -4.74 12.26 6.58
CA LYS A 11 -5.76 13.24 6.98
C LYS A 11 -5.96 13.26 8.50
N GLU A 12 -5.98 12.09 9.13
CA GLU A 12 -6.10 11.99 10.59
C GLU A 12 -4.87 12.54 11.32
N MET A 13 -3.68 12.32 10.77
CA MET A 13 -2.43 12.80 11.36
C MET A 13 -2.26 14.31 11.21
N ASN A 14 -2.84 14.90 10.19
CA ASN A 14 -2.74 16.34 9.97
C ASN A 14 -3.67 17.08 10.92
N THR A 15 -3.07 17.98 11.70
CA THR A 15 -3.79 18.87 12.62
C THR A 15 -3.49 20.31 12.27
N ASP A 16 -4.20 21.26 12.91
CA ASP A 16 -3.97 22.68 12.70
C ASP A 16 -2.53 23.10 13.00
N ASN A 17 -1.86 22.36 13.89
CA ASN A 17 -0.52 22.67 14.35
C ASN A 17 0.58 21.87 13.64
N LYS A 18 0.23 20.80 12.93
CA LYS A 18 1.20 19.92 12.30
C LYS A 18 0.63 19.27 11.05
N THR A 19 1.34 19.42 9.94
CA THR A 19 1.00 18.81 8.66
C THR A 19 2.13 17.87 8.24
N TYR A 20 1.76 16.62 7.92
CA TYR A 20 2.69 15.62 7.41
C TYR A 20 2.60 15.54 5.89
N THR A 21 3.74 15.51 5.24
CA THR A 21 3.82 15.22 3.80
C THR A 21 3.88 13.70 3.58
N PHE A 22 3.60 13.25 2.37
CA PHE A 22 3.76 11.83 2.03
C PHE A 22 5.19 11.34 2.22
N PRO A 23 6.25 12.07 1.81
CA PRO A 23 7.62 11.64 2.09
C PRO A 23 7.92 11.42 3.57
N GLU A 24 7.37 12.25 4.44
CA GLU A 24 7.53 12.09 5.90
C GLU A 24 6.85 10.81 6.40
N LEU A 25 5.63 10.55 5.92
CA LEU A 25 4.89 9.33 6.29
C LEU A 25 5.60 8.07 5.76
N ILE A 26 6.14 8.13 4.56
CA ILE A 26 6.91 7.04 3.98
C ILE A 26 8.17 6.77 4.81
N ALA A 27 8.85 7.81 5.26
CA ALA A 27 10.02 7.66 6.13
C ALA A 27 9.64 6.97 7.45
N MET A 28 8.53 7.35 8.06
CA MET A 28 8.01 6.69 9.27
C MET A 28 7.69 5.22 9.03
N ALA A 29 7.09 4.91 7.88
CA ALA A 29 6.80 3.53 7.51
C ALA A 29 8.08 2.71 7.31
N LYS A 30 9.09 3.29 6.70
CA LYS A 30 10.39 2.63 6.51
C LYS A 30 11.07 2.30 7.83
N GLU A 31 10.96 3.17 8.82
CA GLU A 31 11.51 2.92 10.16
C GLU A 31 10.81 1.75 10.85
N ALA A 32 9.53 1.54 10.56
CA ALA A 32 8.74 0.45 11.11
C ALA A 32 8.71 -0.78 10.18
N ASP A 33 9.50 -0.80 9.13
CA ASP A 33 9.53 -1.90 8.18
C ASP A 33 9.89 -3.23 8.88
N GLY A 34 9.21 -4.30 8.46
CA GLY A 34 9.30 -5.59 9.16
C GLY A 34 8.13 -5.88 10.09
N PHE A 35 7.25 -4.92 10.34
CA PHE A 35 6.05 -5.16 11.13
C PHE A 35 5.14 -6.16 10.38
N PRO A 36 4.70 -7.26 11.03
CA PRO A 36 4.17 -8.43 10.29
C PRO A 36 2.69 -8.37 9.96
N SER A 37 1.91 -7.47 10.57
CA SER A 37 0.46 -7.51 10.46
C SER A 37 -0.03 -7.08 9.08
N ILE A 38 -1.13 -7.70 8.63
CA ILE A 38 -1.76 -7.45 7.33
C ILE A 38 -3.27 -7.45 7.54
N VAL A 39 -3.96 -6.49 6.91
CA VAL A 39 -5.41 -6.41 6.91
C VAL A 39 -5.96 -6.68 5.51
N ASN A 40 -7.23 -7.05 5.43
CA ASN A 40 -7.91 -7.14 4.14
C ASN A 40 -8.44 -5.75 3.77
N CYS A 41 -7.81 -5.11 2.79
CA CYS A 41 -8.17 -3.77 2.36
C CYS A 41 -9.63 -3.65 1.86
N ASN A 42 -10.24 -4.75 1.49
CA ASN A 42 -11.63 -4.79 1.01
C ASN A 42 -12.65 -5.06 2.12
N ASP A 43 -12.21 -5.17 3.35
CA ASP A 43 -13.12 -5.36 4.48
C ASP A 43 -14.01 -4.12 4.66
N ASN A 44 -15.28 -4.36 4.99
CA ASN A 44 -16.27 -3.28 5.15
C ASN A 44 -15.87 -2.26 6.22
N SER A 45 -15.10 -2.66 7.22
CA SER A 45 -14.63 -1.75 8.26
C SER A 45 -13.78 -0.59 7.75
N PHE A 46 -13.25 -0.70 6.52
CA PHE A 46 -12.41 0.33 5.91
C PHE A 46 -13.14 1.23 4.91
N LEU A 47 -14.43 0.98 4.65
CA LEU A 47 -15.18 1.75 3.65
C LEU A 47 -15.40 3.20 4.06
N ALA A 48 -15.84 3.43 5.29
CA ALA A 48 -16.11 4.77 5.80
C ALA A 48 -15.91 4.83 7.33
N PRO A 49 -14.72 4.49 7.84
CA PRO A 49 -14.48 4.52 9.27
C PRO A 49 -14.40 5.96 9.77
N LYS A 50 -14.78 6.18 11.03
CA LYS A 50 -14.54 7.47 11.68
C LYS A 50 -13.06 7.73 11.85
N SER A 51 -12.28 6.69 12.12
CA SER A 51 -10.83 6.72 12.19
C SER A 51 -10.27 5.51 11.46
N MET A 52 -9.50 5.75 10.41
CA MET A 52 -8.83 4.68 9.66
C MET A 52 -7.78 3.99 10.53
N THR A 53 -7.06 4.75 11.34
CA THR A 53 -6.06 4.22 12.27
C THR A 53 -6.68 3.23 13.26
N ASP A 54 -7.80 3.60 13.87
CA ASP A 54 -8.49 2.74 14.81
C ASP A 54 -9.08 1.51 14.11
N ALA A 55 -9.59 1.67 12.90
CA ALA A 55 -10.10 0.55 12.10
C ALA A 55 -9.00 -0.49 11.83
N VAL A 56 -7.80 -0.05 11.49
CA VAL A 56 -6.65 -0.93 11.26
C VAL A 56 -6.27 -1.67 12.55
N ARG A 57 -6.17 -0.95 13.66
CA ARG A 57 -5.87 -1.54 14.97
C ARG A 57 -6.90 -2.56 15.39
N TYR A 58 -8.17 -2.20 15.26
CA TYR A 58 -9.28 -3.10 15.61
C TYR A 58 -9.26 -4.37 14.75
N TYR A 59 -9.00 -4.24 13.47
CA TYR A 59 -8.88 -5.41 12.59
C TYR A 59 -7.76 -6.34 13.05
N CYS A 60 -6.60 -5.81 13.38
CA CYS A 60 -5.48 -6.61 13.88
C CYS A 60 -5.82 -7.30 15.21
N GLU A 61 -6.49 -6.59 16.12
CA GLU A 61 -6.94 -7.16 17.39
C GLU A 61 -7.92 -8.31 17.16
N ARG A 62 -8.95 -8.06 16.33
CA ARG A 62 -9.99 -9.04 16.01
C ARG A 62 -9.44 -10.31 15.37
N THR A 63 -8.41 -10.19 14.57
CA THR A 63 -7.81 -11.33 13.86
C THR A 63 -6.63 -11.96 14.59
N GLY A 64 -6.33 -11.50 15.80
CA GLY A 64 -5.25 -12.05 16.61
C GLY A 64 -3.84 -11.70 16.13
N GLN A 65 -3.70 -10.63 15.38
CA GLN A 65 -2.42 -10.15 14.90
C GLN A 65 -1.82 -9.12 15.85
N LYS A 66 -0.52 -8.86 15.69
CA LYS A 66 0.16 -7.81 16.43
C LYS A 66 -0.47 -6.45 16.10
N ILE A 67 -0.87 -5.70 17.14
CA ILE A 67 -1.55 -4.42 16.99
C ILE A 67 -0.52 -3.33 16.75
N PRO A 68 -0.64 -2.54 15.66
CA PRO A 68 0.29 -1.43 15.42
C PRO A 68 0.09 -0.34 16.46
N GLN A 69 1.16 0.11 17.09
CA GLN A 69 1.12 1.11 18.16
C GLN A 69 1.49 2.50 17.66
N SER A 70 2.50 2.60 16.79
CA SER A 70 2.93 3.87 16.20
C SER A 70 2.24 4.11 14.86
N MET A 71 2.25 5.36 14.41
CA MET A 71 1.71 5.69 13.09
C MET A 71 2.54 5.07 11.97
N GLY A 72 3.86 4.95 12.15
CA GLY A 72 4.71 4.24 11.20
C GLY A 72 4.32 2.77 11.06
N GLU A 73 4.00 2.12 12.17
CA GLU A 73 3.52 0.73 12.16
C GLU A 73 2.16 0.61 11.46
N VAL A 74 1.24 1.54 11.69
CA VAL A 74 -0.05 1.59 10.98
C VAL A 74 0.17 1.74 9.47
N MET A 75 1.06 2.62 9.07
CA MET A 75 1.39 2.83 7.66
C MET A 75 1.97 1.55 7.04
N VAL A 76 2.88 0.88 7.72
CA VAL A 76 3.46 -0.39 7.23
C VAL A 76 2.41 -1.48 7.08
N VAL A 77 1.48 -1.58 8.02
CA VAL A 77 0.36 -2.54 7.91
C VAL A 77 -0.43 -2.28 6.63
N ILE A 78 -0.72 -1.02 6.34
CA ILE A 78 -1.44 -0.65 5.11
C ILE A 78 -0.61 -0.98 3.86
N TYR A 79 0.67 -0.64 3.85
CA TYR A 79 1.56 -0.96 2.72
C TYR A 79 1.66 -2.47 2.48
N ASN A 80 1.87 -3.25 3.53
CA ASN A 80 1.90 -4.71 3.44
C ASN A 80 0.57 -5.25 2.89
N SER A 81 -0.53 -4.69 3.34
CA SER A 81 -1.88 -5.12 2.94
C SER A 81 -2.15 -4.82 1.48
N LEU A 82 -1.74 -3.66 1.00
CA LEU A 82 -1.84 -3.31 -0.42
C LEU A 82 -0.98 -4.23 -1.27
N ALA A 83 0.25 -4.49 -0.86
CA ALA A 83 1.15 -5.41 -1.57
C ALA A 83 0.61 -6.83 -1.61
N GLN A 84 0.03 -7.30 -0.52
CA GLN A 84 -0.62 -8.62 -0.47
C GLN A 84 -1.83 -8.69 -1.40
N SER A 85 -2.61 -7.62 -1.46
CA SER A 85 -3.74 -7.51 -2.39
C SER A 85 -3.29 -7.61 -3.85
N TYR A 86 -2.19 -6.96 -4.20
CA TYR A 86 -1.60 -7.09 -5.55
C TYR A 86 -1.14 -8.52 -5.82
N LYS A 87 -0.50 -9.15 -4.84
CA LYS A 87 -0.06 -10.55 -4.97
C LYS A 87 -1.24 -11.49 -5.23
N ASP A 88 -2.31 -11.34 -4.46
CA ASP A 88 -3.51 -12.17 -4.59
C ASP A 88 -4.17 -11.96 -5.94
N THR A 89 -4.30 -10.71 -6.39
CA THR A 89 -4.88 -10.37 -7.69
C THR A 89 -4.06 -10.96 -8.84
N VAL A 90 -2.74 -10.86 -8.78
CA VAL A 90 -1.87 -11.43 -9.81
C VAL A 90 -2.00 -12.96 -9.85
N ALA A 91 -2.05 -13.60 -8.68
CA ALA A 91 -2.21 -15.05 -8.60
C ALA A 91 -3.54 -15.51 -9.22
N GLU A 92 -4.63 -14.77 -8.96
CA GLU A 92 -5.93 -15.04 -9.58
C GLU A 92 -5.89 -14.89 -11.09
N LEU A 93 -5.25 -13.82 -11.58
CA LEU A 93 -5.12 -13.60 -13.02
C LEU A 93 -4.26 -14.66 -13.70
N GLU A 94 -3.20 -15.12 -13.04
CA GLU A 94 -2.36 -16.20 -13.54
C GLU A 94 -3.17 -17.51 -13.64
N GLU A 95 -3.97 -17.80 -12.63
CA GLU A 95 -4.83 -18.99 -12.63
C GLU A 95 -5.89 -18.93 -13.73
N MET A 96 -6.58 -17.77 -13.86
CA MET A 96 -7.64 -17.60 -14.85
C MET A 96 -7.13 -17.62 -16.29
N SER A 97 -5.94 -17.07 -16.54
CA SER A 97 -5.37 -16.98 -17.88
C SER A 97 -4.52 -18.18 -18.27
N GLY A 98 -4.11 -19.00 -17.30
CA GLY A 98 -3.17 -20.11 -17.52
C GLY A 98 -1.76 -19.64 -17.86
N ARG A 99 -1.45 -18.36 -17.62
CA ARG A 99 -0.14 -17.75 -17.92
C ARG A 99 0.54 -17.27 -16.65
N LYS A 100 1.86 -17.29 -16.65
CA LYS A 100 2.67 -16.69 -15.60
C LYS A 100 3.14 -15.30 -16.03
N PHE A 101 2.91 -14.32 -15.19
CA PHE A 101 3.38 -12.95 -15.43
C PHE A 101 4.74 -12.74 -14.79
N THR A 102 5.61 -11.99 -15.46
CA THR A 102 6.95 -11.67 -14.96
C THR A 102 7.07 -10.22 -14.54
N ARG A 103 6.15 -9.37 -14.98
CA ARG A 103 6.18 -7.93 -14.78
C ARG A 103 4.85 -7.39 -14.30
N ILE A 104 4.93 -6.33 -13.50
CA ILE A 104 3.77 -5.53 -13.09
C ILE A 104 4.06 -4.09 -13.47
N HIS A 105 3.17 -3.47 -14.23
CA HIS A 105 3.25 -2.05 -14.56
C HIS A 105 2.26 -1.30 -13.69
N VAL A 106 2.77 -0.37 -12.89
CA VAL A 106 1.96 0.48 -12.00
C VAL A 106 1.81 1.84 -12.65
N VAL A 107 0.58 2.23 -12.90
CA VAL A 107 0.26 3.50 -13.57
C VAL A 107 -0.58 4.40 -12.67
N GLY A 108 -0.60 5.69 -12.96
CA GLY A 108 -1.37 6.68 -12.20
C GLY A 108 -0.60 7.31 -11.06
N GLY A 109 -1.31 8.04 -10.19
CA GLY A 109 -0.69 8.79 -9.09
C GLY A 109 0.08 7.94 -8.10
N GLY A 110 -0.39 6.71 -7.87
CA GLY A 110 0.25 5.77 -6.95
C GLY A 110 1.60 5.25 -7.43
N CYS A 111 1.92 5.36 -8.72
CA CYS A 111 3.18 4.85 -9.26
C CYS A 111 4.41 5.60 -8.72
N GLN A 112 4.22 6.78 -8.13
CA GLN A 112 5.30 7.58 -7.56
C GLN A 112 5.69 7.13 -6.16
N ASP A 113 4.91 6.26 -5.53
CA ASP A 113 5.21 5.74 -4.20
C ASP A 113 6.18 4.56 -4.32
N MET A 114 7.47 4.87 -4.24
CA MET A 114 8.54 3.89 -4.39
C MET A 114 8.53 2.84 -3.28
N PHE A 115 8.10 3.19 -2.08
CA PHE A 115 8.01 2.24 -0.98
C PHE A 115 6.94 1.18 -1.24
N LEU A 116 5.77 1.60 -1.71
CA LEU A 116 4.71 0.67 -2.12
C LEU A 116 5.19 -0.23 -3.27
N ASN A 117 5.84 0.35 -4.26
CA ASN A 117 6.34 -0.40 -5.42
C ASN A 117 7.36 -1.48 -5.01
N GLN A 118 8.26 -1.16 -4.07
CA GLN A 118 9.20 -2.14 -3.53
C GLN A 118 8.50 -3.25 -2.75
N LYS A 119 7.47 -2.91 -1.98
CA LYS A 119 6.66 -3.89 -1.26
C LYS A 119 5.95 -4.83 -2.24
N ILE A 120 5.38 -4.30 -3.31
CA ILE A 120 4.74 -5.11 -4.36
C ILE A 120 5.75 -6.08 -4.97
N LYS A 121 6.94 -5.60 -5.30
CA LYS A 121 8.02 -6.43 -5.83
C LYS A 121 8.39 -7.56 -4.86
N THR A 122 8.56 -7.23 -3.60
CA THR A 122 8.92 -8.21 -2.56
C THR A 122 7.83 -9.27 -2.38
N PHE A 123 6.57 -8.84 -2.32
CA PHE A 123 5.45 -9.75 -2.07
C PHE A 123 5.13 -10.63 -3.27
N THR A 124 5.19 -10.09 -4.48
CA THR A 124 4.85 -10.83 -5.70
C THR A 124 6.01 -11.63 -6.25
N GLY A 125 7.25 -11.25 -5.94
CA GLY A 125 8.44 -11.83 -6.56
C GLY A 125 8.60 -11.45 -8.03
N LYS A 126 7.87 -10.45 -8.51
CA LYS A 126 7.88 -10.01 -9.91
C LYS A 126 8.57 -8.66 -10.07
N GLU A 127 9.04 -8.36 -11.28
CA GLU A 127 9.56 -7.04 -11.59
C GLU A 127 8.43 -6.03 -11.63
N VAL A 128 8.64 -4.88 -10.99
CA VAL A 128 7.65 -3.81 -10.93
C VAL A 128 8.20 -2.58 -11.63
N TYR A 129 7.42 -2.05 -12.57
CA TYR A 129 7.74 -0.86 -13.34
C TYR A 129 6.74 0.23 -13.00
N ALA A 130 7.24 1.38 -12.59
CA ALA A 130 6.40 2.56 -12.36
C ALA A 130 6.33 3.37 -13.66
N GLU A 131 5.15 3.47 -14.23
CA GLU A 131 4.92 4.32 -15.38
C GLU A 131 4.50 5.71 -14.89
N LEU A 132 5.11 6.74 -15.46
CA LEU A 132 4.73 8.11 -15.20
C LEU A 132 3.29 8.33 -15.68
N CYS A 133 2.69 9.48 -15.40
CA CYS A 133 1.31 9.72 -15.74
C CYS A 133 1.03 9.47 -17.24
N TRP A 134 -0.23 9.25 -17.59
CA TRP A 134 -0.65 8.94 -18.96
C TRP A 134 -0.16 9.95 -20.02
N LYS A 135 0.09 11.20 -19.64
CA LYS A 135 0.65 12.22 -20.54
C LYS A 135 2.09 11.90 -20.98
N SER A 136 2.81 11.19 -20.15
CA SER A 136 4.16 10.72 -20.46
C SER A 136 4.15 9.38 -21.17
N TYR A 137 3.00 8.76 -21.27
CA TYR A 137 2.82 7.45 -21.85
C TYR A 137 3.35 7.36 -23.28
N VAL A 138 3.15 8.42 -24.07
CA VAL A 138 3.60 8.48 -25.47
C VAL A 138 5.14 8.45 -25.58
N LYS A 139 5.85 8.80 -24.52
CA LYS A 139 7.32 8.83 -24.50
C LYS A 139 7.93 7.75 -23.62
N THR A 140 7.15 6.81 -23.22
CA THR A 140 7.42 5.70 -22.30
C THR A 140 8.83 5.61 -21.76
N THR A 141 9.02 6.06 -20.54
CA THR A 141 10.18 5.69 -19.77
C THR A 141 9.69 4.74 -18.69
N GLU A 142 9.81 3.46 -18.93
CA GLU A 142 9.60 2.46 -17.90
C GLU A 142 10.83 2.48 -17.00
N LEU A 143 10.61 2.75 -15.71
CA LEU A 143 11.70 2.74 -14.73
C LEU A 143 11.57 1.49 -13.86
N PRO A 144 12.56 0.60 -13.87
CA PRO A 144 12.56 -0.57 -12.99
C PRO A 144 12.67 -0.14 -11.53
N ILE A 145 11.98 -0.83 -10.68
CA ILE A 145 11.96 -0.55 -9.25
C ILE A 145 12.83 -1.54 -8.50
#